data_4aabdbfc895088e119a5520b72a8571f
#
_entry.id   4aabdbfc895088e119a5520b72a8571f
#
_cell.length_a   1.000
_cell.length_b   1.000
_cell.length_c   1.000
_cell.angle_alpha   90.00
_cell.angle_beta   90.00
_cell.angle_gamma   90.00
#
_symmetry.space_group_name_H-M   'P 1'
#
loop_
_entity.id
_entity.type
_entity.pdbx_description
1 polymer ?
#
loop_
_entity_poly.entity_id
_entity_poly.type
_entity_poly.pdbx_seq_one_letter_code
_entity_poly.pdbx_strand_id
1 'polypeptide(L)'
;MKKLLIAIALVVVTGIVAACLWFFPILKVGNVVISQRDQTSEADIAAITDGLQGQNILRVDTTAVASALSALPWVAEARVAKKFPDTIDVSLVEHRAVLLAEREDGDHLIDANGKVFVVAHRLDYTVPITNTKGDNQETFQAAASIIASIAESERGKITEIKAVTPYSFDIIAGDKTIVWGAAENNGEKARAFSVALQRSESTIDITGAPTIS
;
A
#
# COMPACT_ATOMS: atom_id res chain seq x y z
N MET A 1 -26.08 -49.21 27.48
CA MET A 1 -25.66 -49.79 26.21
C MET A 1 -26.27 -49.02 25.00
N LYS A 2 -27.60 -48.87 24.84
CA LYS A 2 -28.23 -48.19 23.70
C LYS A 2 -27.74 -46.74 23.47
N LYS A 3 -27.61 -45.94 24.54
CA LYS A 3 -27.12 -44.54 24.44
C LYS A 3 -25.66 -44.46 23.95
N LEU A 4 -24.81 -45.40 24.35
CA LEU A 4 -23.42 -45.48 23.91
C LEU A 4 -23.31 -45.86 22.43
N LEU A 5 -24.13 -46.82 21.98
CA LEU A 5 -24.18 -47.22 20.57
C LEU A 5 -24.67 -46.10 19.67
N ILE A 6 -25.66 -45.30 20.11
CA ILE A 6 -26.15 -44.12 19.38
C ILE A 6 -25.04 -43.08 19.29
N ALA A 7 -24.32 -42.80 20.38
CA ALA A 7 -23.21 -41.84 20.38
C ALA A 7 -22.09 -42.26 19.41
N ILE A 8 -21.70 -43.56 19.41
CA ILE A 8 -20.69 -44.10 18.48
C ILE A 8 -21.18 -43.97 17.03
N ALA A 9 -22.44 -44.36 16.76
CA ALA A 9 -22.99 -44.23 15.42
C ALA A 9 -23.00 -42.75 14.91
N LEU A 10 -23.36 -41.80 15.77
CA LEU A 10 -23.31 -40.36 15.45
C LEU A 10 -21.90 -39.90 15.10
N VAL A 11 -20.89 -40.28 15.87
CA VAL A 11 -19.49 -39.92 15.61
C VAL A 11 -19.01 -40.54 14.27
N VAL A 12 -19.37 -41.79 13.99
CA VAL A 12 -19.01 -42.44 12.71
C VAL A 12 -19.67 -41.76 11.52
N VAL A 13 -20.96 -41.43 11.60
CA VAL A 13 -21.67 -40.74 10.53
C VAL A 13 -21.10 -39.34 10.31
N THR A 14 -20.82 -38.60 11.39
CA THR A 14 -20.18 -37.27 11.28
C THR A 14 -18.80 -37.37 10.63
N GLY A 15 -18.01 -38.37 11.00
CA GLY A 15 -16.70 -38.64 10.40
C GLY A 15 -16.80 -38.94 8.88
N ILE A 16 -17.75 -39.78 8.50
CA ILE A 16 -18.00 -40.09 7.07
C ILE A 16 -18.42 -38.84 6.29
N VAL A 17 -19.34 -38.03 6.82
CA VAL A 17 -19.77 -36.79 6.20
C VAL A 17 -18.59 -35.83 6.06
N ALA A 18 -17.79 -35.64 7.10
CA ALA A 18 -16.59 -34.80 7.06
C ALA A 18 -15.59 -35.28 6.01
N ALA A 19 -15.35 -36.62 5.95
CA ALA A 19 -14.48 -37.22 4.92
C ALA A 19 -15.05 -37.00 3.51
N CYS A 20 -16.34 -37.17 3.29
CA CYS A 20 -16.96 -36.89 2.01
C CYS A 20 -16.80 -35.43 1.58
N LEU A 21 -17.03 -34.48 2.48
CA LEU A 21 -16.83 -33.04 2.20
C LEU A 21 -15.37 -32.70 1.88
N TRP A 22 -14.43 -33.39 2.51
CA TRP A 22 -12.99 -33.16 2.30
C TRP A 22 -12.47 -33.78 1.00
N PHE A 23 -12.83 -35.02 0.70
CA PHE A 23 -12.29 -35.76 -0.45
C PHE A 23 -13.05 -35.49 -1.75
N PHE A 24 -14.33 -35.27 -1.67
CA PHE A 24 -15.13 -34.97 -2.86
C PHE A 24 -15.34 -33.45 -2.99
N PRO A 25 -15.26 -32.88 -4.21
CA PRO A 25 -15.47 -31.46 -4.43
C PRO A 25 -16.97 -31.11 -4.43
N ILE A 26 -17.64 -31.39 -3.32
CA ILE A 26 -19.06 -31.06 -3.11
C ILE A 26 -19.21 -29.55 -2.96
N LEU A 27 -18.26 -28.92 -2.23
CA LEU A 27 -18.16 -27.49 -2.05
C LEU A 27 -17.08 -26.96 -2.99
N LYS A 28 -17.43 -26.66 -4.23
CA LYS A 28 -16.52 -26.10 -5.24
C LYS A 28 -16.48 -24.59 -5.15
N VAL A 29 -15.31 -24.01 -5.38
CA VAL A 29 -15.18 -22.58 -5.62
C VAL A 29 -15.89 -22.25 -6.92
N GLY A 30 -17.00 -21.53 -6.82
CA GLY A 30 -17.79 -21.03 -7.93
C GLY A 30 -17.47 -19.58 -8.26
N ASN A 31 -17.12 -18.78 -7.23
CA ASN A 31 -16.89 -17.35 -7.38
C ASN A 31 -15.61 -16.92 -6.67
N VAL A 32 -14.86 -16.02 -7.30
CA VAL A 32 -13.80 -15.24 -6.67
C VAL A 32 -14.21 -13.77 -6.74
N VAL A 33 -14.39 -13.15 -5.59
CA VAL A 33 -14.79 -11.74 -5.47
C VAL A 33 -13.57 -10.94 -5.06
N ILE A 34 -13.23 -9.93 -5.86
CA ILE A 34 -12.08 -9.05 -5.62
C ILE A 34 -12.60 -7.68 -5.26
N SER A 35 -12.12 -7.12 -4.16
CA SER A 35 -12.50 -5.80 -3.66
C SER A 35 -11.28 -4.89 -3.52
N GLN A 36 -11.52 -3.57 -3.64
CA GLN A 36 -10.51 -2.53 -3.41
C GLN A 36 -9.30 -2.61 -4.36
N ARG A 37 -9.58 -2.82 -5.64
CA ARG A 37 -8.58 -2.77 -6.72
C ARG A 37 -8.67 -1.42 -7.43
N ASP A 38 -7.52 -0.78 -7.66
CA ASP A 38 -7.40 0.48 -8.41
C ASP A 38 -6.31 0.37 -9.50
N GLN A 39 -5.06 0.15 -9.13
CA GLN A 39 -3.92 0.11 -10.04
C GLN A 39 -3.47 -1.30 -10.44
N THR A 40 -3.78 -2.31 -9.62
CA THR A 40 -3.37 -3.69 -9.89
C THR A 40 -4.09 -4.25 -11.12
N SER A 41 -3.33 -4.81 -12.05
CA SER A 41 -3.87 -5.41 -13.27
C SER A 41 -4.81 -6.58 -12.96
N GLU A 42 -5.98 -6.59 -13.63
CA GLU A 42 -6.91 -7.72 -13.53
C GLU A 42 -6.30 -9.03 -14.03
N ALA A 43 -5.49 -8.95 -15.08
CA ALA A 43 -4.81 -10.11 -15.64
C ALA A 43 -3.83 -10.73 -14.65
N ASP A 44 -3.09 -9.91 -13.88
CA ASP A 44 -2.13 -10.41 -12.89
C ASP A 44 -2.84 -11.08 -11.71
N ILE A 45 -3.99 -10.53 -11.29
CA ILE A 45 -4.82 -11.15 -10.25
C ILE A 45 -5.42 -12.45 -10.76
N ALA A 46 -5.98 -12.45 -11.99
CA ALA A 46 -6.57 -13.62 -12.60
C ALA A 46 -5.56 -14.76 -12.76
N ALA A 47 -4.33 -14.46 -13.16
CA ALA A 47 -3.25 -15.45 -13.25
C ALA A 47 -3.00 -16.22 -11.94
N ILE A 48 -3.28 -15.58 -10.79
CA ILE A 48 -3.16 -16.20 -9.46
C ILE A 48 -4.47 -16.90 -9.05
N THR A 49 -5.61 -16.34 -9.40
CA THR A 49 -6.91 -16.77 -8.85
C THR A 49 -7.70 -17.72 -9.75
N ASP A 50 -7.46 -17.73 -11.07
CA ASP A 50 -8.23 -18.59 -12.02
C ASP A 50 -8.08 -20.08 -11.69
N GLY A 51 -6.91 -20.48 -11.23
CA GLY A 51 -6.66 -21.84 -10.79
C GLY A 51 -7.48 -22.32 -9.58
N LEU A 52 -8.14 -21.39 -8.87
CA LEU A 52 -9.00 -21.73 -7.71
C LEU A 52 -10.38 -22.23 -8.12
N GLN A 53 -10.86 -21.85 -9.27
CA GLN A 53 -12.19 -22.23 -9.76
C GLN A 53 -12.35 -23.74 -9.87
N GLY A 54 -13.46 -24.26 -9.35
CA GLY A 54 -13.76 -25.69 -9.33
C GLY A 54 -13.01 -26.51 -8.29
N GLN A 55 -12.01 -25.94 -7.60
CA GLN A 55 -11.36 -26.61 -6.47
C GLN A 55 -12.32 -26.77 -5.28
N ASN A 56 -12.04 -27.76 -4.42
CA ASN A 56 -12.75 -27.87 -3.16
C ASN A 56 -12.36 -26.70 -2.25
N ILE A 57 -13.32 -25.84 -1.88
CA ILE A 57 -13.08 -24.63 -1.07
C ILE A 57 -12.41 -24.94 0.27
N LEU A 58 -12.70 -26.12 0.87
CA LEU A 58 -12.07 -26.53 2.13
C LEU A 58 -10.54 -26.69 1.99
N ARG A 59 -10.08 -27.07 0.81
CA ARG A 59 -8.68 -27.38 0.50
C ARG A 59 -7.89 -26.19 -0.05
N VAL A 60 -8.57 -25.10 -0.42
CA VAL A 60 -7.88 -23.87 -0.87
C VAL A 60 -6.97 -23.35 0.24
N ASP A 61 -5.70 -23.18 -0.07
CA ASP A 61 -4.74 -22.52 0.82
C ASP A 61 -4.83 -21.00 0.63
N THR A 62 -5.66 -20.37 1.46
CA THR A 62 -5.86 -18.92 1.42
C THR A 62 -4.61 -18.13 1.77
N THR A 63 -3.69 -18.69 2.58
CA THR A 63 -2.43 -18.04 2.94
C THR A 63 -1.48 -17.99 1.74
N ALA A 64 -1.36 -19.11 1.02
CA ALA A 64 -0.54 -19.16 -0.19
C ALA A 64 -1.06 -18.18 -1.26
N VAL A 65 -2.38 -18.10 -1.46
CA VAL A 65 -3.01 -17.16 -2.40
C VAL A 65 -2.76 -15.72 -1.96
N ALA A 66 -2.95 -15.40 -0.69
CA ALA A 66 -2.69 -14.05 -0.16
C ALA A 66 -1.23 -13.66 -0.34
N SER A 67 -0.28 -14.57 -0.08
CA SER A 67 1.15 -14.33 -0.29
C SER A 67 1.48 -14.08 -1.75
N ALA A 68 0.89 -14.84 -2.68
CA ALA A 68 1.09 -14.65 -4.11
C ALA A 68 0.55 -13.29 -4.59
N LEU A 69 -0.63 -12.89 -4.11
CA LEU A 69 -1.21 -11.58 -4.42
C LEU A 69 -0.38 -10.43 -3.82
N SER A 70 0.15 -10.58 -2.59
CA SER A 70 1.01 -9.57 -1.96
C SER A 70 2.39 -9.45 -2.61
N ALA A 71 2.75 -10.36 -3.51
CA ALA A 71 3.96 -10.25 -4.32
C ALA A 71 3.78 -9.35 -5.55
N LEU A 72 2.55 -8.97 -5.90
CA LEU A 72 2.29 -8.02 -6.98
C LEU A 72 2.77 -6.62 -6.57
N PRO A 73 3.42 -5.87 -7.48
CA PRO A 73 4.09 -4.61 -7.13
C PRO A 73 3.17 -3.57 -6.47
N TRP A 74 1.93 -3.45 -6.95
CA TRP A 74 0.97 -2.48 -6.41
C TRP A 74 0.31 -2.92 -5.10
N VAL A 75 0.42 -4.19 -4.71
CA VAL A 75 -0.29 -4.73 -3.55
C VAL A 75 0.56 -4.57 -2.28
N ALA A 76 0.10 -3.75 -1.35
CA ALA A 76 0.71 -3.60 -0.03
C ALA A 76 0.31 -4.74 0.91
N GLU A 77 -0.95 -5.16 0.85
CA GLU A 77 -1.49 -6.27 1.65
C GLU A 77 -2.62 -6.95 0.88
N ALA A 78 -2.65 -8.28 0.92
CA ALA A 78 -3.76 -9.07 0.41
C ALA A 78 -4.35 -9.93 1.51
N ARG A 79 -5.67 -9.98 1.58
CA ARG A 79 -6.43 -10.85 2.49
C ARG A 79 -7.35 -11.73 1.69
N VAL A 80 -7.31 -13.02 1.97
CA VAL A 80 -8.11 -14.03 1.28
C VAL A 80 -8.92 -14.80 2.31
N ALA A 81 -10.22 -14.81 2.14
CA ALA A 81 -11.15 -15.48 3.05
C ALA A 81 -12.08 -16.43 2.29
N LYS A 82 -12.45 -17.54 2.94
CA LYS A 82 -13.47 -18.45 2.44
C LYS A 82 -14.83 -17.98 2.88
N LYS A 83 -15.72 -17.65 1.93
CA LYS A 83 -17.15 -17.38 2.17
C LYS A 83 -17.96 -18.57 1.66
N PHE A 84 -18.33 -19.44 2.57
CA PHE A 84 -19.14 -20.61 2.23
C PHE A 84 -20.51 -20.21 1.65
N PRO A 85 -21.06 -21.03 0.71
CA PRO A 85 -20.59 -22.37 0.37
C PRO A 85 -19.50 -22.44 -0.73
N ASP A 86 -19.33 -21.39 -1.57
CA ASP A 86 -18.63 -21.48 -2.85
C ASP A 86 -17.78 -20.27 -3.23
N THR A 87 -17.60 -19.31 -2.35
CA THR A 87 -16.96 -18.03 -2.69
C THR A 87 -15.62 -17.85 -1.97
N ILE A 88 -14.60 -17.43 -2.72
CA ILE A 88 -13.35 -16.88 -2.18
C ILE A 88 -13.41 -15.36 -2.27
N ASP A 89 -13.26 -14.71 -1.13
CA ASP A 89 -13.25 -13.25 -1.01
C ASP A 89 -11.81 -12.76 -0.92
N VAL A 90 -11.43 -11.91 -1.86
CA VAL A 90 -10.09 -11.31 -1.95
C VAL A 90 -10.22 -9.80 -1.68
N SER A 91 -9.54 -9.33 -0.65
CA SER A 91 -9.46 -7.90 -0.29
C SER A 91 -8.03 -7.45 -0.49
N LEU A 92 -7.82 -6.44 -1.32
CA LEU A 92 -6.50 -5.87 -1.60
C LEU A 92 -6.38 -4.50 -0.94
N VAL A 93 -5.21 -4.23 -0.37
CA VAL A 93 -4.78 -2.88 -0.01
C VAL A 93 -3.62 -2.54 -0.93
N GLU A 94 -3.78 -1.53 -1.76
CA GLU A 94 -2.74 -1.12 -2.70
C GLU A 94 -1.82 -0.06 -2.10
N HIS A 95 -0.56 -0.07 -2.54
CA HIS A 95 0.37 1.01 -2.27
C HIS A 95 -0.15 2.31 -2.90
N ARG A 96 -0.09 3.40 -2.14
CA ARG A 96 -0.35 4.74 -2.65
C ARG A 96 0.97 5.46 -2.81
N ALA A 97 1.33 5.80 -4.04
CA ALA A 97 2.50 6.61 -4.32
C ALA A 97 2.33 8.00 -3.71
N VAL A 98 3.38 8.52 -3.07
CA VAL A 98 3.44 9.87 -2.50
C VAL A 98 4.57 10.66 -3.17
N LEU A 99 5.70 9.98 -3.38
CA LEU A 99 6.87 10.52 -4.01
C LEU A 99 7.23 9.70 -5.25
N LEU A 100 8.04 10.28 -6.11
CA LEU A 100 8.72 9.56 -7.17
C LEU A 100 10.19 9.96 -7.20
N ALA A 101 11.07 9.00 -7.49
CA ALA A 101 12.48 9.25 -7.76
C ALA A 101 12.77 8.88 -9.21
N GLU A 102 13.17 9.87 -10.01
CA GLU A 102 13.58 9.66 -11.40
C GLU A 102 14.92 8.92 -11.43
N ARG A 103 14.99 7.82 -12.17
CA ARG A 103 16.18 6.99 -12.35
C ARG A 103 16.40 6.67 -13.83
N GLU A 104 17.56 6.13 -14.16
CA GLU A 104 17.90 5.74 -15.53
C GLU A 104 16.98 4.63 -16.09
N ASP A 105 16.46 3.79 -15.20
CA ASP A 105 15.56 2.68 -15.53
C ASP A 105 14.07 3.05 -15.47
N GLY A 106 13.74 4.28 -15.07
CA GLY A 106 12.38 4.80 -15.00
C GLY A 106 12.04 5.52 -13.71
N ASP A 107 10.78 5.84 -13.55
CA ASP A 107 10.27 6.53 -12.35
C ASP A 107 9.97 5.52 -11.25
N HIS A 108 10.74 5.59 -10.16
CA HIS A 108 10.55 4.77 -8.97
C HIS A 108 9.47 5.39 -8.10
N LEU A 109 8.30 4.75 -8.02
CA LEU A 109 7.19 5.20 -7.18
C LEU A 109 7.39 4.77 -5.73
N ILE A 110 7.19 5.71 -4.81
CA ILE A 110 7.52 5.59 -3.40
C ILE A 110 6.26 5.83 -2.58
N ASP A 111 5.99 4.92 -1.65
CA ASP A 111 4.85 5.03 -0.73
C ASP A 111 5.14 5.93 0.50
N ALA A 112 4.13 6.11 1.35
CA ALA A 112 4.24 6.90 2.59
C ALA A 112 5.25 6.36 3.61
N ASN A 113 5.66 5.08 3.47
CA ASN A 113 6.65 4.43 4.33
C ASN A 113 8.08 4.53 3.73
N GLY A 114 8.24 5.27 2.64
CA GLY A 114 9.51 5.41 1.94
C GLY A 114 9.93 4.18 1.15
N LYS A 115 9.02 3.21 0.96
CA LYS A 115 9.28 2.01 0.18
C LYS A 115 9.11 2.31 -1.30
N VAL A 116 10.14 2.04 -2.10
CA VAL A 116 10.00 1.92 -3.56
C VAL A 116 9.25 0.62 -3.84
N PHE A 117 8.11 0.69 -4.49
CA PHE A 117 7.28 -0.49 -4.71
C PHE A 117 7.07 -0.85 -6.17
N VAL A 118 7.26 0.08 -7.08
CA VAL A 118 7.14 -0.15 -8.52
C VAL A 118 7.92 0.88 -9.31
N VAL A 119 8.44 0.46 -10.47
CA VAL A 119 8.93 1.35 -11.52
C VAL A 119 7.83 1.49 -12.56
N ALA A 120 7.27 2.69 -12.72
CA ALA A 120 6.11 2.93 -13.58
C ALA A 120 6.11 4.39 -14.05
N HIS A 121 5.18 4.71 -14.94
CA HIS A 121 4.99 6.10 -15.35
C HIS A 121 4.59 6.99 -14.17
N ARG A 122 5.09 8.22 -14.18
CA ARG A 122 4.75 9.27 -13.21
C ARG A 122 3.23 9.41 -13.07
N LEU A 123 2.80 9.54 -11.82
CA LEU A 123 1.41 9.89 -11.48
C LEU A 123 1.34 11.37 -11.14
N ASP A 124 0.32 12.07 -11.64
CA ASP A 124 0.20 13.54 -11.55
C ASP A 124 0.20 14.07 -10.11
N TYR A 125 -0.18 13.24 -9.13
CA TYR A 125 -0.26 13.62 -7.73
C TYR A 125 1.01 13.31 -6.93
N THR A 126 2.03 12.70 -7.56
CA THR A 126 3.30 12.38 -6.89
C THR A 126 4.26 13.56 -6.94
N VAL A 127 5.01 13.75 -5.86
CA VAL A 127 6.03 14.79 -5.76
C VAL A 127 7.40 14.19 -6.09
N PRO A 128 8.14 14.73 -7.05
CA PRO A 128 9.51 14.30 -7.32
C PRO A 128 10.42 14.53 -6.10
N ILE A 129 11.22 13.51 -5.77
CA ILE A 129 12.34 13.68 -4.84
C ILE A 129 13.66 13.67 -5.61
N THR A 130 14.48 14.70 -5.40
CA THR A 130 15.73 14.90 -6.11
C THR A 130 16.94 14.88 -5.19
N ASN A 131 18.13 14.81 -5.79
CA ASN A 131 19.43 14.81 -5.10
C ASN A 131 19.61 13.62 -4.11
N THR A 132 18.91 12.50 -4.37
CA THR A 132 19.07 11.27 -3.60
C THR A 132 20.12 10.36 -4.23
N LYS A 133 20.96 9.75 -3.38
CA LYS A 133 21.95 8.73 -3.81
C LYS A 133 21.33 7.34 -3.62
N GLY A 134 20.78 6.78 -4.73
CA GLY A 134 20.07 5.50 -4.67
C GLY A 134 18.76 5.57 -3.89
N ASP A 135 18.21 4.42 -3.59
CA ASP A 135 16.90 4.28 -2.92
C ASP A 135 17.12 4.08 -1.42
N ASN A 136 17.23 5.18 -0.70
CA ASN A 136 17.34 5.17 0.76
C ASN A 136 15.95 5.32 1.38
N GLN A 137 15.45 4.23 1.96
CA GLN A 137 14.11 4.20 2.54
C GLN A 137 13.91 5.22 3.67
N GLU A 138 14.89 5.46 4.52
CA GLU A 138 14.77 6.43 5.63
C GLU A 138 14.63 7.85 5.08
N THR A 139 15.43 8.21 4.06
CA THR A 139 15.34 9.51 3.39
C THR A 139 13.96 9.67 2.73
N PHE A 140 13.48 8.64 2.04
CA PHE A 140 12.17 8.66 1.39
C PHE A 140 11.03 8.74 2.39
N GLN A 141 11.10 8.02 3.50
CA GLN A 141 10.10 8.07 4.57
C GLN A 141 10.05 9.47 5.21
N ALA A 142 11.21 10.07 5.46
CA ALA A 142 11.29 11.42 6.00
C ALA A 142 10.64 12.43 5.02
N ALA A 143 10.99 12.38 3.73
CA ALA A 143 10.40 13.23 2.70
C ALA A 143 8.87 13.00 2.56
N ALA A 144 8.43 11.75 2.56
CA ALA A 144 7.01 11.42 2.49
C ALA A 144 6.23 11.96 3.69
N SER A 145 6.81 11.92 4.91
CA SER A 145 6.21 12.48 6.11
C SER A 145 6.05 14.01 6.04
N ILE A 146 7.01 14.69 5.42
CA ILE A 146 6.92 16.13 5.13
C ILE A 146 5.72 16.39 4.20
N ILE A 147 5.67 15.73 3.05
CA ILE A 147 4.59 15.93 2.07
C ILE A 147 3.22 15.57 2.68
N ALA A 148 3.15 14.52 3.50
CA ALA A 148 1.92 14.13 4.19
C ALA A 148 1.39 15.21 5.16
N SER A 149 2.29 16.00 5.77
CA SER A 149 1.93 17.08 6.70
C SER A 149 1.34 18.32 6.02
N ILE A 150 1.65 18.53 4.73
CA ILE A 150 1.17 19.66 3.94
C ILE A 150 -0.25 19.42 3.48
N ALA A 151 -1.09 20.45 3.56
CA ALA A 151 -2.47 20.38 3.11
C ALA A 151 -2.58 19.98 1.63
N GLU A 152 -3.54 19.11 1.30
CA GLU A 152 -3.69 18.56 -0.06
C GLU A 152 -3.84 19.66 -1.13
N SER A 153 -4.56 20.75 -0.80
CA SER A 153 -4.73 21.90 -1.68
C SER A 153 -3.42 22.66 -1.99
N GLU A 154 -2.38 22.46 -1.19
CA GLU A 154 -1.07 23.10 -1.36
C GLU A 154 -0.03 22.19 -1.97
N ARG A 155 -0.20 20.86 -1.85
CA ARG A 155 0.71 19.87 -2.43
C ARG A 155 0.86 20.03 -3.95
N GLY A 156 -0.22 20.39 -4.65
CA GLY A 156 -0.20 20.65 -6.08
C GLY A 156 0.68 21.83 -6.51
N LYS A 157 1.14 22.67 -5.57
CA LYS A 157 2.09 23.77 -5.84
C LYS A 157 3.54 23.33 -5.72
N ILE A 158 3.80 22.17 -5.15
CA ILE A 158 5.15 21.62 -4.94
C ILE A 158 5.63 21.03 -6.26
N THR A 159 6.75 21.55 -6.77
CA THR A 159 7.40 21.06 -7.98
C THR A 159 8.30 19.88 -7.68
N GLU A 160 9.07 19.96 -6.57
CA GLU A 160 9.94 18.89 -6.12
C GLU A 160 10.26 19.05 -4.63
N ILE A 161 10.70 17.96 -3.99
CA ILE A 161 11.37 17.97 -2.71
C ILE A 161 12.83 17.55 -2.92
N LYS A 162 13.77 18.39 -2.51
CA LYS A 162 15.20 18.16 -2.68
C LYS A 162 15.83 17.67 -1.38
N ALA A 163 16.44 16.51 -1.40
CA ALA A 163 17.25 16.02 -0.27
C ALA A 163 18.62 16.73 -0.27
N VAL A 164 18.78 17.75 0.57
CA VAL A 164 20.07 18.44 0.75
C VAL A 164 21.07 17.52 1.43
N THR A 165 20.59 16.79 2.42
CA THR A 165 21.26 15.64 3.06
C THR A 165 20.22 14.52 3.24
N PRO A 166 20.58 13.30 3.66
CA PRO A 166 19.61 12.25 3.94
C PRO A 166 18.54 12.63 4.98
N TYR A 167 18.78 13.67 5.78
CA TYR A 167 17.90 14.11 6.88
C TYR A 167 17.49 15.57 6.79
N SER A 168 17.78 16.28 5.70
CA SER A 168 17.44 17.70 5.52
C SER A 168 16.93 17.95 4.13
N PHE A 169 15.83 18.69 4.03
CA PHE A 169 15.07 18.86 2.81
C PHE A 169 14.77 20.32 2.51
N ASP A 170 14.77 20.65 1.22
CA ASP A 170 14.20 21.89 0.68
C ASP A 170 12.98 21.52 -0.16
N ILE A 171 11.94 22.33 -0.10
CA ILE A 171 10.76 22.20 -0.95
C ILE A 171 10.80 23.30 -2.01
N ILE A 172 10.70 22.91 -3.27
CA ILE A 172 10.59 23.83 -4.40
C ILE A 172 9.11 23.95 -4.76
N ALA A 173 8.60 25.18 -4.75
CA ALA A 173 7.22 25.47 -5.08
C ALA A 173 7.18 26.66 -6.05
N GLY A 174 7.07 26.36 -7.35
CA GLY A 174 7.18 27.36 -8.40
C GLY A 174 8.60 27.99 -8.43
N ASP A 175 8.67 29.30 -8.19
CA ASP A 175 9.91 30.08 -8.13
C ASP A 175 10.52 30.16 -6.73
N LYS A 176 9.92 29.50 -5.74
CA LYS A 176 10.32 29.55 -4.33
C LYS A 176 11.06 28.31 -3.89
N THR A 177 12.12 28.54 -3.10
CA THR A 177 12.80 27.50 -2.32
C THR A 177 12.47 27.69 -0.85
N ILE A 178 11.84 26.70 -0.24
CA ILE A 178 11.46 26.72 1.16
C ILE A 178 12.35 25.70 1.89
N VAL A 179 13.26 26.23 2.71
CA VAL A 179 14.18 25.41 3.50
C VAL A 179 13.40 24.80 4.66
N TRP A 180 13.10 23.50 4.53
CA TRP A 180 12.35 22.75 5.55
C TRP A 180 13.26 22.24 6.66
N GLY A 181 14.49 21.82 6.31
CA GLY A 181 15.42 21.15 7.22
C GLY A 181 14.99 19.71 7.53
N ALA A 182 15.15 19.30 8.78
CA ALA A 182 14.80 17.93 9.20
C ALA A 182 13.29 17.68 9.18
N ALA A 183 12.90 16.42 9.01
CA ALA A 183 11.49 15.97 9.03
C ALA A 183 10.93 15.88 10.47
N GLU A 184 11.11 16.96 11.23
CA GLU A 184 10.68 17.11 12.62
C GLU A 184 9.70 18.28 12.73
N ASN A 185 8.75 18.22 13.66
CA ASN A 185 7.74 19.26 13.86
C ASN A 185 6.98 19.62 12.56
N ASN A 186 6.77 18.61 11.70
CA ASN A 186 6.23 18.80 10.36
C ASN A 186 4.89 19.56 10.36
N GLY A 187 4.04 19.37 11.38
CA GLY A 187 2.77 20.09 11.47
C GLY A 187 2.90 21.60 11.64
N GLU A 188 3.89 22.07 12.41
CA GLU A 188 4.18 23.50 12.58
C GLU A 188 4.80 24.08 11.31
N LYS A 189 5.76 23.36 10.74
CA LYS A 189 6.39 23.74 9.48
C LYS A 189 5.40 23.77 8.31
N ALA A 190 4.41 22.88 8.28
CA ALA A 190 3.35 22.91 7.27
C ALA A 190 2.50 24.21 7.36
N ARG A 191 2.20 24.70 8.58
CA ARG A 191 1.55 26.00 8.75
C ARG A 191 2.44 27.15 8.28
N ALA A 192 3.74 27.09 8.62
CA ALA A 192 4.71 28.08 8.15
C ALA A 192 4.88 28.05 6.63
N PHE A 193 4.80 26.86 6.02
CA PHE A 193 4.82 26.66 4.56
C PHE A 193 3.66 27.41 3.86
N SER A 194 2.44 27.29 4.39
CA SER A 194 1.27 28.00 3.86
C SER A 194 1.48 29.53 3.84
N VAL A 195 2.13 30.06 4.89
CA VAL A 195 2.48 31.48 4.97
C VAL A 195 3.61 31.83 4.00
N ALA A 196 4.64 30.96 3.92
CA ALA A 196 5.79 31.15 3.04
C ALA A 196 5.38 31.21 1.56
N LEU A 197 4.38 30.43 1.13
CA LEU A 197 3.86 30.49 -0.23
C LEU A 197 3.32 31.87 -0.63
N GLN A 198 2.88 32.68 0.33
CA GLN A 198 2.30 33.99 0.09
C GLN A 198 3.32 35.14 0.16
N ARG A 199 4.55 34.88 0.63
CA ARG A 199 5.61 35.88 0.73
C ARG A 199 6.22 36.20 -0.65
N SER A 200 6.90 37.31 -0.77
CA SER A 200 7.56 37.74 -2.02
C SER A 200 8.99 37.20 -2.17
N GLU A 201 9.58 36.71 -1.09
CA GLU A 201 10.93 36.20 -1.08
C GLU A 201 11.04 34.88 -1.85
N SER A 202 12.12 34.71 -2.60
CA SER A 202 12.41 33.49 -3.36
C SER A 202 12.98 32.35 -2.50
N THR A 203 13.58 32.66 -1.35
CA THR A 203 14.12 31.68 -0.41
C THR A 203 13.63 31.99 1.01
N ILE A 204 12.97 31.01 1.63
CA ILE A 204 12.35 31.20 2.94
C ILE A 204 12.74 30.02 3.84
N ASP A 205 13.36 30.34 4.97
CA ASP A 205 13.76 29.33 5.97
C ASP A 205 12.66 29.17 7.02
N ILE A 206 12.16 27.95 7.15
CA ILE A 206 11.14 27.55 8.14
C ILE A 206 11.64 26.47 9.10
N THR A 207 12.97 26.22 9.14
CA THR A 207 13.57 25.19 10.02
C THR A 207 13.26 25.45 11.49
N GLY A 208 13.20 26.73 11.90
CA GLY A 208 12.92 27.20 13.25
C GLY A 208 11.46 27.59 13.48
N ALA A 209 10.50 27.05 12.72
CA ALA A 209 9.09 27.36 12.94
C ALA A 209 8.71 27.11 14.41
N PRO A 210 8.14 28.09 15.13
CA PRO A 210 7.92 27.99 16.55
C PRO A 210 6.89 26.91 16.86
N THR A 211 7.20 26.05 17.81
CA THR A 211 6.21 25.18 18.45
C THR A 211 5.20 26.09 19.16
N ILE A 212 4.00 26.21 18.62
CA ILE A 212 2.90 26.87 19.32
C ILE A 212 2.41 25.87 20.36
N SER A 213 2.78 26.10 21.61
CA SER A 213 2.27 25.37 22.80
C SER A 213 0.88 25.84 23.13
#